data_2511274c30fff291f1ae533db63a1718
#
_entry.id   2511274c30fff291f1ae533db63a1718
#
_cell.length_a   1.000
_cell.length_b   1.000
_cell.length_c   1.000
_cell.angle_alpha   90.00
_cell.angle_beta   90.00
_cell.angle_gamma   90.00
#
_symmetry.space_group_name_H-M   'P 1'
#
loop_
_entity.id
_entity.type
_entity.pdbx_description
1 polymer ?
#
loop_
_entity_poly.entity_id
_entity_poly.type
_entity_poly.pdbx_seq_one_letter_code
_entity_poly.pdbx_strand_id
1 'polypeptide(L)'
;MEEKQFRDKVYWLTFLFSLLVVWVHSFNGELFMGTPEAALEVARIEHILGESLGQIAVPGFFMVSSYLFYRGFSWEKLIPKWRSRVRSLVLPYLLWNFLYYMGYVTATRLPGLAGVVGKSPVPFTGAGLFEALVCYAYNPVFWYLFQLILLVALAPLIYAVMRGNATGAAALGIMAWGLWMNRAMPVLNLDALFYFCTAAWVSLHRDTWGRKIEEKAGAGGNMAAAAFLLLAMVLLRYLGRPEGLLWARPLFTVCWRLWGVCAAVLAVKAAKLPAAREWMKHNFFLYAIHFAWVRLINKAAAVLFP
;
A
#
# COMPACT_ATOMS: atom_id res chain seq x y z
N MET A 1 5.04 19.81 -16.25
CA MET A 1 3.95 18.83 -16.52
C MET A 1 2.62 19.48 -16.18
N GLU A 2 1.69 19.50 -17.11
CA GLU A 2 0.35 20.03 -16.89
C GLU A 2 -0.40 19.28 -15.79
N GLU A 3 -1.31 19.95 -15.07
CA GLU A 3 -2.04 19.38 -13.94
C GLU A 3 -2.89 18.15 -14.35
N LYS A 4 -3.45 18.16 -15.56
CA LYS A 4 -4.20 17.03 -16.13
C LYS A 4 -3.30 15.81 -16.30
N GLN A 5 -2.13 15.96 -16.91
CA GLN A 5 -1.15 14.88 -17.10
C GLN A 5 -0.65 14.33 -15.76
N PHE A 6 -0.43 15.21 -14.77
CA PHE A 6 -0.04 14.79 -13.44
C PHE A 6 -1.11 13.90 -12.80
N ARG A 7 -2.39 14.30 -12.86
CA ARG A 7 -3.49 13.48 -12.32
C ARG A 7 -3.63 12.14 -13.04
N ASP A 8 -3.52 12.13 -14.37
CA ASP A 8 -3.56 10.89 -15.13
C ASP A 8 -2.45 9.92 -14.70
N LYS A 9 -1.23 10.42 -14.53
CA LYS A 9 -0.10 9.60 -14.04
C LYS A 9 -0.31 9.09 -12.61
N VAL A 10 -0.92 9.89 -11.74
CA VAL A 10 -1.29 9.43 -10.39
C VAL A 10 -2.33 8.31 -10.45
N TYR A 11 -3.34 8.40 -11.32
CA TYR A 11 -4.33 7.33 -11.51
C TYR A 11 -3.69 6.05 -12.06
N TRP A 12 -2.80 6.15 -13.04
CA TRP A 12 -2.03 5.00 -13.55
C TRP A 12 -1.20 4.34 -12.45
N LEU A 13 -0.49 5.13 -11.67
CA LEU A 13 0.36 4.63 -10.58
C LEU A 13 -0.46 3.93 -9.48
N THR A 14 -1.55 4.57 -9.03
CA THR A 14 -2.42 3.98 -8.00
C THR A 14 -3.17 2.75 -8.51
N PHE A 15 -3.54 2.71 -9.78
CA PHE A 15 -4.12 1.53 -10.41
C PHE A 15 -3.11 0.37 -10.46
N LEU A 16 -1.86 0.64 -10.87
CA LEU A 16 -0.79 -0.35 -10.84
C LEU A 16 -0.61 -0.93 -9.42
N PHE A 17 -0.56 -0.08 -8.40
CA PHE A 17 -0.48 -0.54 -7.01
C PHE A 17 -1.70 -1.37 -6.59
N SER A 18 -2.91 -1.03 -7.06
CA SER A 18 -4.10 -1.85 -6.80
C SER A 18 -3.99 -3.23 -7.41
N LEU A 19 -3.48 -3.35 -8.64
CA LEU A 19 -3.22 -4.65 -9.28
C LEU A 19 -2.20 -5.49 -8.50
N LEU A 20 -1.13 -4.85 -8.02
CA LEU A 20 -0.12 -5.53 -7.21
C LEU A 20 -0.69 -6.02 -5.87
N VAL A 21 -1.58 -5.26 -5.22
CA VAL A 21 -2.28 -5.71 -4.02
C VAL A 21 -3.16 -6.93 -4.31
N VAL A 22 -3.94 -6.89 -5.40
CA VAL A 22 -4.75 -8.05 -5.81
C VAL A 22 -3.85 -9.26 -6.04
N TRP A 23 -2.73 -9.08 -6.75
CA TRP A 23 -1.77 -10.14 -7.00
C TRP A 23 -1.25 -10.80 -5.71
N VAL A 24 -0.79 -10.02 -4.74
CA VAL A 24 -0.29 -10.53 -3.45
C VAL A 24 -1.32 -11.38 -2.70
N HIS A 25 -2.60 -11.11 -2.89
CA HIS A 25 -3.67 -11.84 -2.21
C HIS A 25 -4.27 -12.98 -3.06
N SER A 26 -3.84 -13.15 -4.31
CA SER A 26 -4.41 -14.14 -5.24
C SER A 26 -3.60 -15.44 -5.37
N PHE A 27 -2.62 -15.67 -4.51
CA PHE A 27 -1.80 -16.88 -4.54
C PHE A 27 -2.66 -18.14 -4.34
N ASN A 28 -2.54 -19.09 -5.25
CA ASN A 28 -3.38 -20.27 -5.28
C ASN A 28 -2.68 -21.50 -5.88
N GLY A 29 -1.38 -21.41 -6.18
CA GLY A 29 -0.64 -22.49 -6.81
C GLY A 29 -0.79 -23.84 -6.11
N GLU A 30 -0.77 -23.86 -4.78
CA GLU A 30 -0.96 -25.05 -3.96
C GLU A 30 -2.39 -25.63 -4.00
N LEU A 31 -3.41 -24.82 -4.40
CA LEU A 31 -4.81 -25.24 -4.41
C LEU A 31 -5.22 -25.95 -5.71
N PHE A 32 -4.58 -25.61 -6.84
CA PHE A 32 -5.00 -26.05 -8.16
C PHE A 32 -4.07 -27.05 -8.83
N MET A 33 -2.88 -27.22 -8.28
CA MET A 33 -1.90 -28.13 -8.86
C MET A 33 -1.99 -29.48 -8.18
N GLY A 34 -2.45 -30.47 -8.90
CA GLY A 34 -2.68 -31.83 -8.38
C GLY A 34 -1.43 -32.60 -7.93
N THR A 35 -0.22 -32.07 -8.19
CA THR A 35 1.06 -32.65 -7.75
C THR A 35 1.83 -31.67 -6.88
N PRO A 36 2.43 -32.11 -5.74
CA PRO A 36 3.20 -31.23 -4.89
C PRO A 36 4.35 -30.50 -5.59
N GLU A 37 5.01 -31.16 -6.52
CA GLU A 37 6.15 -30.59 -7.26
C GLU A 37 5.71 -29.45 -8.21
N ALA A 38 4.65 -29.66 -8.97
CA ALA A 38 4.10 -28.61 -9.84
C ALA A 38 3.55 -27.43 -9.02
N ALA A 39 2.92 -27.69 -7.88
CA ALA A 39 2.46 -26.67 -6.95
C ALA A 39 3.62 -25.82 -6.42
N LEU A 40 4.77 -26.42 -6.09
CA LEU A 40 5.94 -25.71 -5.60
C LEU A 40 6.52 -24.74 -6.64
N GLU A 41 6.60 -25.12 -7.90
CA GLU A 41 7.12 -24.23 -8.97
C GLU A 41 6.18 -23.03 -9.21
N VAL A 42 4.87 -23.24 -9.27
CA VAL A 42 3.89 -22.14 -9.41
C VAL A 42 3.91 -21.25 -8.19
N ALA A 43 3.86 -21.80 -6.98
CA ALA A 43 3.93 -21.06 -5.73
C ALA A 43 5.23 -20.23 -5.66
N ARG A 44 6.35 -20.78 -6.10
CA ARG A 44 7.64 -20.07 -6.16
C ARG A 44 7.56 -18.83 -7.06
N ILE A 45 6.97 -18.93 -8.25
CA ILE A 45 6.80 -17.79 -9.17
C ILE A 45 5.84 -16.76 -8.57
N GLU A 46 4.71 -17.19 -8.02
CA GLU A 46 3.75 -16.32 -7.35
C GLU A 46 4.40 -15.54 -6.20
N HIS A 47 5.17 -16.23 -5.34
CA HIS A 47 5.89 -15.60 -4.23
C HIS A 47 7.00 -14.67 -4.70
N ILE A 48 7.78 -15.06 -5.72
CA ILE A 48 8.83 -14.19 -6.28
C ILE A 48 8.25 -12.84 -6.71
N LEU A 49 7.19 -12.86 -7.51
CA LEU A 49 6.55 -11.64 -8.00
C LEU A 49 5.80 -10.90 -6.89
N GLY A 50 5.08 -11.61 -6.04
CA GLY A 50 4.29 -11.01 -4.97
C GLY A 50 5.13 -10.43 -3.84
N GLU A 51 6.18 -11.12 -3.42
CA GLU A 51 7.06 -10.66 -2.35
C GLU A 51 8.12 -9.64 -2.80
N SER A 52 8.38 -9.52 -4.10
CA SER A 52 9.22 -8.47 -4.63
C SER A 52 8.39 -7.28 -5.13
N LEU A 53 7.77 -7.42 -6.30
CA LEU A 53 7.03 -6.32 -6.92
C LEU A 53 5.75 -5.97 -6.15
N GLY A 54 5.01 -6.96 -5.67
CA GLY A 54 3.76 -6.75 -4.93
C GLY A 54 3.93 -5.95 -3.65
N GLN A 55 5.04 -6.13 -2.96
CA GLN A 55 5.31 -5.47 -1.69
C GLN A 55 5.58 -3.96 -1.77
N ILE A 56 5.73 -3.40 -2.96
CA ILE A 56 5.86 -1.94 -3.13
C ILE A 56 4.51 -1.21 -3.13
N ALA A 57 3.40 -1.93 -3.27
CA ALA A 57 2.08 -1.34 -3.46
C ALA A 57 1.62 -0.51 -2.24
N VAL A 58 1.65 -1.08 -1.05
CA VAL A 58 1.21 -0.41 0.18
C VAL A 58 2.10 0.78 0.53
N PRO A 59 3.45 0.66 0.53
CA PRO A 59 4.33 1.82 0.61
C PRO A 59 4.02 2.90 -0.41
N GLY A 60 3.77 2.51 -1.66
CA GLY A 60 3.38 3.42 -2.73
C GLY A 60 2.10 4.19 -2.43
N PHE A 61 1.08 3.53 -1.90
CA PHE A 61 -0.15 4.19 -1.48
C PHE A 61 0.05 5.17 -0.33
N PHE A 62 0.86 4.84 0.69
CA PHE A 62 1.22 5.79 1.75
C PHE A 62 1.91 7.01 1.18
N MET A 63 2.90 6.80 0.29
CA MET A 63 3.68 7.87 -0.31
C MET A 63 2.83 8.77 -1.23
N VAL A 64 2.00 8.19 -2.11
CA VAL A 64 1.10 8.96 -2.98
C VAL A 64 0.09 9.76 -2.16
N SER A 65 -0.52 9.14 -1.14
CA SER A 65 -1.49 9.81 -0.27
C SER A 65 -0.87 10.98 0.48
N SER A 66 0.33 10.81 1.01
CA SER A 66 1.09 11.85 1.70
C SER A 66 1.50 12.97 0.75
N TYR A 67 2.09 12.62 -0.40
CA TYR A 67 2.52 13.60 -1.40
C TYR A 67 1.37 14.51 -1.84
N LEU A 68 0.20 13.93 -2.16
CA LEU A 68 -0.98 14.68 -2.56
C LEU A 68 -1.58 15.50 -1.41
N PHE A 69 -1.49 15.00 -0.18
CA PHE A 69 -1.97 15.73 0.98
C PHE A 69 -1.13 16.98 1.25
N TYR A 70 0.20 16.87 1.18
CA TYR A 70 1.09 17.99 1.47
C TYR A 70 1.39 18.88 0.28
N ARG A 71 1.00 18.50 -0.94
CA ARG A 71 1.15 19.33 -2.12
C ARG A 71 0.35 20.62 -1.98
N GLY A 72 1.08 21.76 -1.94
CA GLY A 72 0.49 23.07 -1.70
C GLY A 72 -0.25 23.20 -0.36
N PHE A 73 0.23 22.50 0.66
CA PHE A 73 -0.33 22.56 2.01
C PHE A 73 0.01 23.88 2.69
N SER A 74 -0.99 24.40 3.41
CA SER A 74 -0.85 25.48 4.41
C SER A 74 -1.78 25.19 5.59
N TRP A 75 -1.57 25.86 6.72
CA TRP A 75 -2.42 25.67 7.91
C TRP A 75 -3.90 25.95 7.64
N GLU A 76 -4.18 26.95 6.80
CA GLU A 76 -5.56 27.32 6.42
C GLU A 76 -6.27 26.20 5.64
N LYS A 77 -5.51 25.36 4.94
CA LYS A 77 -6.04 24.23 4.14
C LYS A 77 -6.22 22.96 4.96
N LEU A 78 -5.79 22.92 6.22
CA LEU A 78 -5.85 21.70 7.03
C LEU A 78 -7.30 21.19 7.19
N ILE A 79 -8.21 22.03 7.66
CA ILE A 79 -9.60 21.64 7.88
C ILE A 79 -10.32 21.23 6.59
N PRO A 80 -10.22 21.98 5.48
CA PRO A 80 -10.73 21.53 4.18
C PRO A 80 -10.16 20.16 3.74
N LYS A 81 -8.87 19.93 3.92
CA LYS A 81 -8.22 18.65 3.57
C LYS A 81 -8.73 17.52 4.49
N TRP A 82 -8.84 17.72 5.77
CA TRP A 82 -9.41 16.74 6.69
C TRP A 82 -10.86 16.40 6.36
N ARG A 83 -11.70 17.42 6.11
CA ARG A 83 -13.10 17.19 5.70
C ARG A 83 -13.19 16.35 4.42
N SER A 84 -12.31 16.61 3.45
CA SER A 84 -12.20 15.79 2.24
C SER A 84 -11.80 14.35 2.58
N ARG A 85 -10.83 14.14 3.49
CA ARG A 85 -10.37 12.81 3.87
C ARG A 85 -11.37 12.03 4.70
N VAL A 86 -12.17 12.68 5.54
CA VAL A 86 -13.29 12.02 6.23
C VAL A 86 -14.23 11.40 5.19
N ARG A 87 -14.60 12.14 4.16
CA ARG A 87 -15.51 11.65 3.11
C ARG A 87 -14.90 10.56 2.23
N SER A 88 -13.63 10.69 1.86
CA SER A 88 -12.97 9.79 0.91
C SER A 88 -12.21 8.63 1.55
N LEU A 89 -11.99 8.62 2.85
CA LEU A 89 -11.22 7.62 3.56
C LEU A 89 -11.97 7.06 4.78
N VAL A 90 -12.40 7.91 5.73
CA VAL A 90 -12.99 7.43 6.98
C VAL A 90 -14.37 6.82 6.77
N LEU A 91 -15.25 7.50 6.06
CA LEU A 91 -16.60 6.97 5.79
C LEU A 91 -16.56 5.66 4.98
N PRO A 92 -15.79 5.54 3.88
CA PRO A 92 -15.63 4.26 3.21
C PRO A 92 -14.99 3.17 4.08
N TYR A 93 -14.00 3.51 4.92
CA TYR A 93 -13.41 2.57 5.87
C TYR A 93 -14.47 1.98 6.82
N LEU A 94 -15.31 2.81 7.43
CA LEU A 94 -16.36 2.36 8.34
C LEU A 94 -17.43 1.55 7.60
N LEU A 95 -17.88 2.01 6.43
CA LEU A 95 -18.89 1.33 5.63
C LEU A 95 -18.44 -0.08 5.22
N TRP A 96 -17.23 -0.21 4.67
CA TRP A 96 -16.74 -1.51 4.23
C TRP A 96 -16.47 -2.46 5.39
N ASN A 97 -15.94 -2.00 6.52
CA ASN A 97 -15.78 -2.81 7.71
C ASN A 97 -17.14 -3.30 8.26
N PHE A 98 -18.15 -2.44 8.22
CA PHE A 98 -19.52 -2.83 8.56
C PHE A 98 -20.06 -3.90 7.60
N LEU A 99 -19.90 -3.71 6.29
CA LEU A 99 -20.37 -4.67 5.28
C LEU A 99 -19.66 -6.04 5.42
N TYR A 100 -18.35 -6.05 5.67
CA TYR A 100 -17.63 -7.30 5.93
C TYR A 100 -18.14 -8.00 7.19
N TYR A 101 -18.36 -7.26 8.28
CA TYR A 101 -18.91 -7.83 9.51
C TYR A 101 -20.29 -8.42 9.28
N MET A 102 -21.20 -7.67 8.65
CA MET A 102 -22.54 -8.16 8.31
C MET A 102 -22.49 -9.37 7.37
N GLY A 103 -21.57 -9.36 6.42
CA GLY A 103 -21.31 -10.50 5.54
C GLY A 103 -20.94 -11.76 6.32
N TYR A 104 -20.03 -11.67 7.30
CA TYR A 104 -19.68 -12.80 8.16
C TYR A 104 -20.82 -13.22 9.07
N VAL A 105 -21.52 -12.28 9.72
CA VAL A 105 -22.70 -12.57 10.56
C VAL A 105 -23.76 -13.34 9.78
N THR A 106 -24.03 -12.96 8.54
CA THR A 106 -25.02 -13.61 7.68
C THR A 106 -24.53 -14.94 7.14
N ALA A 107 -23.34 -14.94 6.52
CA ALA A 107 -22.81 -16.12 5.84
C ALA A 107 -22.55 -17.31 6.79
N THR A 108 -22.16 -17.06 8.04
CA THR A 108 -21.95 -18.12 9.03
C THR A 108 -23.24 -18.73 9.57
N ARG A 109 -24.43 -18.16 9.26
CA ARG A 109 -25.74 -18.68 9.65
C ARG A 109 -26.51 -19.32 8.51
N LEU A 110 -26.11 -19.07 7.26
CA LEU A 110 -26.80 -19.62 6.10
C LEU A 110 -26.30 -21.04 5.80
N PRO A 111 -27.23 -22.03 5.68
CA PRO A 111 -26.87 -23.37 5.25
C PRO A 111 -26.10 -23.33 3.91
N GLY A 112 -25.05 -24.09 3.76
CA GLY A 112 -24.18 -24.11 2.59
C GLY A 112 -23.08 -23.03 2.59
N LEU A 113 -23.34 -21.81 3.04
CA LEU A 113 -22.30 -20.77 3.14
C LEU A 113 -21.42 -20.92 4.39
N ALA A 114 -21.97 -21.43 5.50
CA ALA A 114 -21.23 -21.65 6.73
C ALA A 114 -20.01 -22.57 6.50
N GLY A 115 -20.17 -23.64 5.73
CA GLY A 115 -19.07 -24.53 5.34
C GLY A 115 -18.01 -23.84 4.47
N VAL A 116 -18.43 -22.99 3.54
CA VAL A 116 -17.52 -22.22 2.69
C VAL A 116 -16.72 -21.19 3.50
N VAL A 117 -17.37 -20.52 4.45
CA VAL A 117 -16.68 -19.53 5.33
C VAL A 117 -15.71 -20.22 6.28
N GLY A 118 -16.03 -21.44 6.76
CA GLY A 118 -15.18 -22.23 7.65
C GLY A 118 -14.95 -21.58 9.01
N LYS A 119 -15.94 -20.82 9.51
CA LYS A 119 -15.91 -20.16 10.83
C LYS A 119 -17.16 -20.53 11.64
N SER A 120 -17.03 -20.56 12.95
CA SER A 120 -18.16 -20.61 13.87
C SER A 120 -19.11 -19.43 13.65
N PRO A 121 -20.42 -19.57 13.99
CA PRO A 121 -21.37 -18.47 13.86
C PRO A 121 -20.89 -17.20 14.54
N VAL A 122 -20.72 -16.14 13.76
CA VAL A 122 -20.25 -14.83 14.24
C VAL A 122 -21.42 -14.14 14.94
N PRO A 123 -21.32 -13.80 16.25
CA PRO A 123 -22.40 -13.15 16.95
C PRO A 123 -22.59 -11.71 16.48
N PHE A 124 -23.83 -11.26 16.42
CA PHE A 124 -24.16 -9.85 16.20
C PHE A 124 -24.26 -9.16 17.55
N THR A 125 -23.16 -8.49 17.96
CA THR A 125 -23.05 -7.82 19.27
C THR A 125 -22.45 -6.44 19.09
N GLY A 126 -22.70 -5.55 20.09
CA GLY A 126 -22.10 -4.21 20.10
C GLY A 126 -20.56 -4.26 20.17
N ALA A 127 -20.00 -5.19 20.94
CA ALA A 127 -18.55 -5.41 21.01
C ALA A 127 -17.99 -5.86 19.65
N GLY A 128 -18.61 -6.85 19.00
CA GLY A 128 -18.21 -7.31 17.68
C GLY A 128 -18.33 -6.22 16.61
N LEU A 129 -19.33 -5.35 16.69
CA LEU A 129 -19.47 -4.19 15.82
C LEU A 129 -18.32 -3.18 16.05
N PHE A 130 -17.99 -2.90 17.31
CA PHE A 130 -16.88 -2.01 17.64
C PHE A 130 -15.55 -2.56 17.12
N GLU A 131 -15.25 -3.84 17.34
CA GLU A 131 -14.05 -4.51 16.85
C GLU A 131 -13.99 -4.49 15.30
N ALA A 132 -15.13 -4.70 14.65
CA ALA A 132 -15.21 -4.63 13.20
C ALA A 132 -14.88 -3.22 12.68
N LEU A 133 -15.52 -2.19 13.24
CA LEU A 133 -15.42 -0.83 12.74
C LEU A 133 -14.09 -0.14 13.10
N VAL A 134 -13.57 -0.40 14.31
CA VAL A 134 -12.36 0.28 14.81
C VAL A 134 -11.11 -0.55 14.54
N CYS A 135 -11.17 -1.87 14.80
CA CYS A 135 -10.01 -2.76 14.73
C CYS A 135 -9.96 -3.60 13.44
N TYR A 136 -10.82 -3.32 12.45
CA TYR A 136 -10.89 -4.05 11.16
C TYR A 136 -10.86 -5.58 11.31
N ALA A 137 -11.41 -6.12 12.41
CA ALA A 137 -11.29 -7.53 12.79
C ALA A 137 -11.78 -8.53 11.74
N TYR A 138 -12.76 -8.13 10.93
CA TYR A 138 -13.32 -8.96 9.85
C TYR A 138 -12.77 -8.63 8.46
N ASN A 139 -11.94 -7.59 8.34
CA ASN A 139 -11.34 -7.15 7.09
C ASN A 139 -9.85 -6.82 7.28
N PRO A 140 -8.98 -7.83 7.43
CA PRO A 140 -7.59 -7.64 7.80
C PRO A 140 -6.81 -6.77 6.81
N VAL A 141 -7.20 -6.72 5.53
CA VAL A 141 -6.51 -5.87 4.54
C VAL A 141 -6.69 -4.37 4.80
N PHE A 142 -7.67 -3.99 5.65
CA PHE A 142 -7.92 -2.59 6.01
C PHE A 142 -6.96 -2.03 7.06
N TRP A 143 -5.99 -2.82 7.53
CA TRP A 143 -4.90 -2.31 8.37
C TRP A 143 -4.19 -1.11 7.75
N TYR A 144 -4.01 -1.11 6.42
CA TYR A 144 -3.42 0.00 5.69
C TYR A 144 -4.27 1.29 5.79
N LEU A 145 -5.60 1.18 5.58
CA LEU A 145 -6.49 2.34 5.69
C LEU A 145 -6.54 2.89 7.11
N PHE A 146 -6.55 2.02 8.11
CA PHE A 146 -6.47 2.41 9.51
C PHE A 146 -5.18 3.21 9.78
N GLN A 147 -4.02 2.71 9.35
CA GLN A 147 -2.76 3.43 9.46
C GLN A 147 -2.80 4.77 8.72
N LEU A 148 -3.38 4.81 7.51
CA LEU A 148 -3.50 6.04 6.75
C LEU A 148 -4.41 7.08 7.45
N ILE A 149 -5.49 6.65 8.10
CA ILE A 149 -6.36 7.53 8.91
C ILE A 149 -5.57 8.15 10.06
N LEU A 150 -4.79 7.35 10.78
CA LEU A 150 -3.94 7.83 11.88
C LEU A 150 -2.89 8.84 11.37
N LEU A 151 -2.23 8.54 10.28
CA LEU A 151 -1.21 9.41 9.68
C LEU A 151 -1.79 10.74 9.20
N VAL A 152 -3.00 10.72 8.62
CA VAL A 152 -3.73 11.94 8.24
C VAL A 152 -4.20 12.72 9.46
N ALA A 153 -4.59 12.06 10.55
CA ALA A 153 -4.91 12.74 11.81
C ALA A 153 -3.68 13.43 12.41
N LEU A 154 -2.50 12.80 12.31
CA LEU A 154 -1.21 13.35 12.73
C LEU A 154 -0.62 14.40 11.76
N ALA A 155 -1.33 14.74 10.68
CA ALA A 155 -0.82 15.63 9.64
C ALA A 155 -0.29 17.00 10.15
N PRO A 156 -0.90 17.68 11.16
CA PRO A 156 -0.34 18.93 11.68
C PRO A 156 1.05 18.76 12.30
N LEU A 157 1.23 17.69 13.07
CA LEU A 157 2.52 17.36 13.70
C LEU A 157 3.57 17.01 12.63
N ILE A 158 3.21 16.17 11.68
CA ILE A 158 4.09 15.80 10.56
C ILE A 158 4.47 17.04 9.75
N TYR A 159 3.54 17.95 9.48
CA TYR A 159 3.86 19.21 8.80
C TYR A 159 4.84 20.06 9.59
N ALA A 160 4.61 20.25 10.89
CA ALA A 160 5.46 21.05 11.73
C ALA A 160 6.94 20.59 11.71
N VAL A 161 7.14 19.25 11.68
CA VAL A 161 8.47 18.64 11.63
C VAL A 161 9.04 18.63 10.22
N MET A 162 8.24 18.21 9.21
CA MET A 162 8.74 17.98 7.85
C MET A 162 8.92 19.25 7.02
N ARG A 163 8.35 20.40 7.43
CA ARG A 163 8.54 21.68 6.71
C ARG A 163 9.97 22.21 6.74
N GLY A 164 10.76 21.83 7.74
CA GLY A 164 12.18 22.21 7.83
C GLY A 164 13.07 21.15 7.20
N ASN A 165 14.12 21.57 6.46
CA ASN A 165 15.06 20.62 5.87
C ASN A 165 15.81 19.82 6.95
N ALA A 166 16.38 20.49 7.94
CA ALA A 166 17.16 19.84 8.99
C ALA A 166 16.27 19.02 9.94
N THR A 167 15.13 19.56 10.36
CA THR A 167 14.19 18.87 11.26
C THR A 167 13.56 17.65 10.61
N GLY A 168 13.19 17.77 9.33
CA GLY A 168 12.67 16.65 8.56
C GLY A 168 13.71 15.54 8.35
N ALA A 169 14.95 15.91 7.97
CA ALA A 169 16.04 14.96 7.82
C ALA A 169 16.38 14.26 9.15
N ALA A 170 16.44 15.00 10.25
CA ALA A 170 16.70 14.46 11.58
C ALA A 170 15.59 13.47 12.01
N ALA A 171 14.32 13.83 11.79
CA ALA A 171 13.19 12.96 12.11
C ALA A 171 13.20 11.68 11.26
N LEU A 172 13.51 11.76 9.96
CA LEU A 172 13.69 10.58 9.11
C LEU A 172 14.86 9.71 9.59
N GLY A 173 15.96 10.33 10.03
CA GLY A 173 17.10 9.63 10.64
C GLY A 173 16.73 8.89 11.93
N ILE A 174 15.95 9.52 12.81
CA ILE A 174 15.44 8.89 14.05
C ILE A 174 14.52 7.72 13.75
N MET A 175 13.60 7.86 12.78
CA MET A 175 12.73 6.77 12.35
C MET A 175 13.54 5.63 11.71
N ALA A 176 14.54 5.94 10.88
CA ALA A 176 15.45 4.94 10.31
C ALA A 176 16.23 4.20 11.40
N TRP A 177 16.70 4.90 12.43
CA TRP A 177 17.34 4.30 13.61
C TRP A 177 16.37 3.37 14.36
N GLY A 178 15.11 3.80 14.56
CA GLY A 178 14.06 2.96 15.17
C GLY A 178 13.81 1.66 14.38
N LEU A 179 13.73 1.77 13.04
CA LEU A 179 13.62 0.62 12.14
C LEU A 179 14.85 -0.29 12.20
N TRP A 180 16.07 0.29 12.28
CA TRP A 180 17.30 -0.47 12.47
C TRP A 180 17.28 -1.26 13.79
N MET A 181 16.79 -0.64 14.86
CA MET A 181 16.66 -1.26 16.19
C MET A 181 15.45 -2.19 16.32
N ASN A 182 14.70 -2.42 15.23
CA ASN A 182 13.47 -3.22 15.23
C ASN A 182 12.46 -2.75 16.31
N ARG A 183 12.31 -1.42 16.47
CA ARG A 183 11.36 -0.86 17.42
C ARG A 183 9.95 -0.90 16.84
N ALA A 184 9.02 -1.47 17.62
CA ALA A 184 7.60 -1.42 17.30
C ALA A 184 6.92 -0.27 18.07
N MET A 185 5.89 0.30 17.48
CA MET A 185 4.97 1.23 18.14
C MET A 185 3.64 0.51 18.39
N PRO A 186 2.94 0.79 19.49
CA PRO A 186 1.75 0.01 19.87
C PRO A 186 0.60 0.07 18.87
N VAL A 187 0.40 1.21 18.20
CA VAL A 187 -0.76 1.44 17.33
C VAL A 187 -0.35 1.87 15.92
N LEU A 188 0.76 2.60 15.79
CA LEU A 188 1.21 3.16 14.53
C LEU A 188 2.41 2.35 13.99
N ASN A 189 2.32 1.87 12.76
CA ASN A 189 3.44 1.20 12.12
C ASN A 189 4.56 2.19 11.78
N LEU A 190 5.75 1.93 12.26
CA LEU A 190 6.91 2.81 12.05
C LEU A 190 7.34 2.87 10.58
N ASP A 191 7.22 1.79 9.83
CA ASP A 191 7.47 1.76 8.39
C ASP A 191 6.44 2.61 7.62
N ALA A 192 5.15 2.51 7.95
CA ALA A 192 4.10 3.35 7.38
C ALA A 192 4.34 4.84 7.66
N LEU A 193 4.73 5.18 8.89
CA LEU A 193 5.10 6.54 9.28
C LEU A 193 6.31 7.02 8.47
N PHE A 194 7.34 6.19 8.31
CA PHE A 194 8.53 6.52 7.55
C PHE A 194 8.22 6.81 6.07
N TYR A 195 7.43 5.96 5.39
CA TYR A 195 7.02 6.20 4.00
C TYR A 195 6.20 7.48 3.85
N PHE A 196 5.26 7.68 4.77
CA PHE A 196 4.38 8.85 4.74
C PHE A 196 5.19 10.15 4.99
N CYS A 197 6.07 10.17 5.97
CA CYS A 197 6.93 11.30 6.28
C CYS A 197 7.95 11.59 5.17
N THR A 198 8.54 10.56 4.56
CA THR A 198 9.45 10.72 3.41
C THR A 198 8.76 11.44 2.26
N ALA A 199 7.54 11.00 1.90
CA ALA A 199 6.78 11.65 0.82
C ALA A 199 6.26 13.04 1.19
N ALA A 200 5.93 13.29 2.47
CA ALA A 200 5.60 14.62 2.98
C ALA A 200 6.79 15.58 2.81
N TRP A 201 7.97 15.16 3.24
CA TRP A 201 9.20 15.94 3.12
C TRP A 201 9.53 16.26 1.66
N VAL A 202 9.47 15.27 0.77
CA VAL A 202 9.65 15.47 -0.68
C VAL A 202 8.63 16.47 -1.25
N SER A 203 7.36 16.34 -0.85
CA SER A 203 6.28 17.21 -1.34
C SER A 203 6.44 18.66 -0.89
N LEU A 204 6.83 18.88 0.36
CA LEU A 204 7.03 20.21 0.95
C LEU A 204 8.27 20.92 0.39
N HIS A 205 9.28 20.19 -0.05
CA HIS A 205 10.53 20.73 -0.59
C HIS A 205 10.65 20.59 -2.11
N ARG A 206 9.55 20.29 -2.79
CA ARG A 206 9.53 20.09 -4.24
C ARG A 206 10.11 21.26 -5.02
N ASP A 207 9.79 22.48 -4.61
CA ASP A 207 10.19 23.70 -5.32
C ASP A 207 11.65 24.11 -5.11
N THR A 208 12.33 23.51 -4.14
CA THR A 208 13.73 23.78 -3.86
C THR A 208 14.68 22.88 -4.66
N TRP A 209 14.70 21.59 -4.34
CA TRP A 209 15.61 20.63 -4.98
C TRP A 209 14.91 19.65 -5.94
N GLY A 210 13.61 19.43 -5.79
CA GLY A 210 12.85 18.53 -6.67
C GLY A 210 12.83 18.98 -8.12
N ARG A 211 12.62 20.27 -8.40
CA ARG A 211 12.69 20.83 -9.76
C ARG A 211 14.07 20.67 -10.40
N LYS A 212 15.13 20.89 -9.65
CA LYS A 212 16.51 20.77 -10.15
C LYS A 212 16.84 19.33 -10.61
N ILE A 213 16.29 18.34 -9.92
CA ILE A 213 16.42 16.92 -10.32
C ILE A 213 15.57 16.63 -11.55
N GLU A 214 14.33 17.17 -11.61
CA GLU A 214 13.43 16.99 -12.73
C GLU A 214 13.95 17.59 -14.05
N GLU A 215 14.58 18.74 -13.99
CA GLU A 215 15.15 19.45 -15.15
C GLU A 215 16.38 18.73 -15.73
N LYS A 216 17.19 18.07 -14.87
CA LYS A 216 18.40 17.36 -15.30
C LYS A 216 18.14 15.97 -15.87
N ALA A 217 17.00 15.34 -15.54
CA ALA A 217 16.69 13.99 -16.00
C ALA A 217 15.71 14.03 -17.17
N GLY A 218 16.19 13.88 -18.39
CA GLY A 218 15.35 13.64 -19.56
C GLY A 218 14.56 12.32 -19.43
N ALA A 219 13.54 12.11 -20.30
CA ALA A 219 12.67 10.91 -20.25
C ALA A 219 13.47 9.60 -20.33
N GLY A 220 14.50 9.53 -21.15
CA GLY A 220 15.38 8.36 -21.27
C GLY A 220 16.18 8.07 -19.99
N GLY A 221 16.69 9.11 -19.33
CA GLY A 221 17.38 8.98 -18.04
C GLY A 221 16.45 8.47 -16.93
N ASN A 222 15.21 8.93 -16.89
CA ASN A 222 14.22 8.43 -15.92
C ASN A 222 13.87 6.96 -16.12
N MET A 223 13.77 6.50 -17.38
CA MET A 223 13.50 5.10 -17.69
C MET A 223 14.69 4.20 -17.33
N ALA A 224 15.91 4.61 -17.66
CA ALA A 224 17.12 3.91 -17.29
C ALA A 224 17.28 3.83 -15.75
N ALA A 225 17.03 4.92 -15.04
CA ALA A 225 17.05 4.95 -13.58
C ALA A 225 15.97 4.01 -13.00
N ALA A 226 14.76 3.99 -13.55
CA ALA A 226 13.69 3.09 -13.13
C ALA A 226 14.08 1.62 -13.34
N ALA A 227 14.64 1.28 -14.50
CA ALA A 227 15.11 -0.07 -14.81
C ALA A 227 16.24 -0.49 -13.87
N PHE A 228 17.22 0.38 -13.62
CA PHE A 228 18.32 0.14 -12.68
C PHE A 228 17.80 -0.10 -11.25
N LEU A 229 16.90 0.77 -10.76
CA LEU A 229 16.33 0.63 -9.42
C LEU A 229 15.50 -0.65 -9.27
N LEU A 230 14.71 -1.02 -10.29
CA LEU A 230 13.96 -2.28 -10.30
C LEU A 230 14.91 -3.48 -10.30
N LEU A 231 15.93 -3.47 -11.13
CA LEU A 231 16.94 -4.53 -11.16
C LEU A 231 17.66 -4.63 -9.82
N ALA A 232 18.13 -3.50 -9.27
CA ALA A 232 18.79 -3.46 -7.96
C ALA A 232 17.88 -3.99 -6.85
N MET A 233 16.59 -3.63 -6.86
CA MET A 233 15.59 -4.14 -5.91
C MET A 233 15.46 -5.67 -6.00
N VAL A 234 15.30 -6.21 -7.21
CA VAL A 234 15.18 -7.65 -7.43
C VAL A 234 16.45 -8.37 -7.00
N LEU A 235 17.62 -7.87 -7.42
CA LEU A 235 18.92 -8.48 -7.07
C LEU A 235 19.14 -8.46 -5.55
N LEU A 236 18.90 -7.34 -4.89
CA LEU A 236 19.04 -7.25 -3.44
C LEU A 236 18.06 -8.18 -2.72
N ARG A 237 16.86 -8.36 -3.23
CA ARG A 237 15.86 -9.25 -2.61
C ARG A 237 16.21 -10.72 -2.76
N TYR A 238 16.78 -11.14 -3.90
CA TYR A 238 16.99 -12.55 -4.24
C TYR A 238 18.43 -13.03 -4.10
N LEU A 239 19.41 -12.19 -4.46
CA LEU A 239 20.82 -12.55 -4.40
C LEU A 239 21.49 -12.06 -3.10
N GLY A 240 20.96 -11.01 -2.51
CA GLY A 240 21.51 -10.36 -1.33
C GLY A 240 20.96 -10.90 0.00
N ARG A 241 20.45 -12.13 0.05
CA ARG A 241 20.13 -12.81 1.32
C ARG A 241 21.31 -13.69 1.78
N PRO A 242 22.46 -13.11 2.11
CA PRO A 242 23.37 -13.84 2.97
C PRO A 242 22.62 -14.00 4.29
N GLU A 243 22.66 -15.17 4.88
CA GLU A 243 22.24 -15.43 6.24
C GLU A 243 23.04 -14.52 7.17
N GLY A 244 22.61 -13.29 7.34
CA GLY A 244 23.35 -12.28 8.07
C GLY A 244 22.47 -11.20 8.68
N LEU A 245 22.88 -10.76 9.84
CA LEU A 245 22.19 -9.84 10.75
C LEU A 245 21.68 -8.53 10.10
N LEU A 246 22.33 -8.03 9.06
CA LEU A 246 22.01 -6.77 8.40
C LEU A 246 20.74 -6.84 7.57
N TRP A 247 20.52 -7.96 6.85
CA TRP A 247 19.42 -8.12 5.90
C TRP A 247 18.09 -8.46 6.57
N ALA A 248 18.13 -8.97 7.79
CA ALA A 248 16.95 -9.24 8.61
C ALA A 248 16.35 -7.97 9.25
N ARG A 249 17.01 -6.82 9.13
CA ARG A 249 16.53 -5.58 9.76
C ARG A 249 15.37 -4.95 9.00
N PRO A 250 14.32 -4.47 9.71
CA PRO A 250 13.18 -3.78 9.07
C PRO A 250 13.59 -2.60 8.19
N LEU A 251 14.64 -1.87 8.56
CA LEU A 251 15.16 -0.77 7.76
C LEU A 251 15.55 -1.20 6.34
N PHE A 252 16.17 -2.37 6.19
CA PHE A 252 16.51 -2.88 4.85
C PHE A 252 15.25 -3.13 4.01
N THR A 253 14.24 -3.77 4.61
CA THR A 253 12.95 -4.00 3.96
C THR A 253 12.30 -2.68 3.55
N VAL A 254 12.33 -1.67 4.39
CA VAL A 254 11.79 -0.34 4.09
C VAL A 254 12.56 0.33 2.94
N CYS A 255 13.88 0.27 2.96
CA CYS A 255 14.72 0.88 1.92
C CYS A 255 14.49 0.27 0.54
N TRP A 256 14.47 -1.06 0.41
CA TRP A 256 14.26 -1.67 -0.90
C TRP A 256 12.84 -1.47 -1.45
N ARG A 257 11.81 -1.45 -0.57
CA ARG A 257 10.44 -1.09 -0.95
C ARG A 257 10.35 0.36 -1.41
N LEU A 258 11.03 1.28 -0.72
CA LEU A 258 11.12 2.68 -1.14
C LEU A 258 11.74 2.82 -2.53
N TRP A 259 12.82 2.08 -2.81
CA TRP A 259 13.44 2.03 -4.14
C TRP A 259 12.48 1.52 -5.21
N GLY A 260 11.72 0.47 -4.92
CA GLY A 260 10.70 -0.05 -5.83
C GLY A 260 9.60 0.97 -6.12
N VAL A 261 9.14 1.71 -5.12
CA VAL A 261 8.17 2.81 -5.32
C VAL A 261 8.79 3.93 -6.17
N CYS A 262 10.03 4.33 -5.90
CA CYS A 262 10.73 5.32 -6.73
C CYS A 262 10.86 4.86 -8.18
N ALA A 263 11.21 3.60 -8.40
CA ALA A 263 11.30 3.01 -9.74
C ALA A 263 9.93 3.04 -10.47
N ALA A 264 8.85 2.69 -9.80
CA ALA A 264 7.50 2.75 -10.36
C ALA A 264 7.09 4.19 -10.72
N VAL A 265 7.38 5.15 -9.85
CA VAL A 265 7.12 6.59 -10.11
C VAL A 265 7.91 7.08 -11.31
N LEU A 266 9.19 6.74 -11.41
CA LEU A 266 10.05 7.12 -12.54
C LEU A 266 9.57 6.48 -13.85
N ALA A 267 9.20 5.20 -13.82
CA ALA A 267 8.67 4.49 -14.97
C ALA A 267 7.37 5.12 -15.48
N VAL A 268 6.40 5.38 -14.60
CA VAL A 268 5.13 6.05 -14.94
C VAL A 268 5.38 7.48 -15.41
N LYS A 269 6.36 8.20 -14.83
CA LYS A 269 6.72 9.55 -15.27
C LYS A 269 7.30 9.56 -16.67
N ALA A 270 8.17 8.62 -17.01
CA ALA A 270 8.84 8.52 -18.29
C ALA A 270 7.92 7.96 -19.40
N ALA A 271 6.99 7.07 -19.03
CA ALA A 271 6.11 6.43 -20.00
C ALA A 271 5.12 7.41 -20.66
N LYS A 272 4.91 7.25 -21.97
CA LYS A 272 3.88 7.95 -22.74
C LYS A 272 2.53 7.24 -22.55
N LEU A 273 1.94 7.39 -21.35
CA LEU A 273 0.67 6.77 -21.00
C LEU A 273 -0.51 7.58 -21.58
N PRO A 274 -1.56 6.90 -22.05
CA PRO A 274 -2.80 7.57 -22.45
C PRO A 274 -3.49 8.20 -21.23
N ALA A 275 -4.47 9.07 -21.48
CA ALA A 275 -5.31 9.61 -20.41
C ALA A 275 -5.93 8.49 -19.57
N ALA A 276 -5.95 8.66 -18.26
CA ALA A 276 -6.52 7.66 -17.37
C ALA A 276 -8.02 7.47 -17.62
N ARG A 277 -8.46 6.23 -17.72
CA ARG A 277 -9.86 5.89 -17.94
C ARG A 277 -10.67 6.03 -16.64
N GLU A 278 -11.98 6.24 -16.75
CA GLU A 278 -12.85 6.47 -15.60
C GLU A 278 -12.78 5.33 -14.55
N TRP A 279 -12.77 4.08 -14.99
CA TRP A 279 -12.68 2.94 -14.09
C TRP A 279 -11.37 2.89 -13.27
N MET A 280 -10.27 3.47 -13.75
CA MET A 280 -9.01 3.59 -13.01
C MET A 280 -9.09 4.59 -11.87
N LYS A 281 -10.07 5.49 -11.89
CA LYS A 281 -10.30 6.47 -10.83
C LYS A 281 -11.01 5.86 -9.61
N HIS A 282 -11.58 4.66 -9.76
CA HIS A 282 -12.29 3.92 -8.71
C HIS A 282 -11.42 2.86 -8.02
N ASN A 283 -10.11 3.05 -7.97
CA ASN A 283 -9.13 2.13 -7.35
C ASN A 283 -9.47 1.75 -5.92
N PHE A 284 -10.11 2.65 -5.16
CA PHE A 284 -10.54 2.35 -3.79
C PHE A 284 -11.57 1.22 -3.77
N PHE A 285 -12.52 1.17 -4.70
CA PHE A 285 -13.50 0.10 -4.77
C PHE A 285 -12.83 -1.25 -5.05
N LEU A 286 -11.90 -1.29 -6.00
CA LEU A 286 -11.11 -2.49 -6.30
C LEU A 286 -10.35 -2.96 -5.04
N TYR A 287 -9.70 -2.03 -4.34
CA TYR A 287 -9.00 -2.33 -3.09
C TYR A 287 -9.95 -2.85 -2.00
N ALA A 288 -11.14 -2.28 -1.85
CA ALA A 288 -12.06 -2.65 -0.79
C ALA A 288 -12.68 -4.04 -0.99
N ILE A 289 -12.92 -4.46 -2.24
CA ILE A 289 -13.66 -5.70 -2.54
C ILE A 289 -12.74 -6.89 -2.88
N HIS A 290 -11.48 -6.65 -3.31
CA HIS A 290 -10.60 -7.70 -3.86
C HIS A 290 -10.45 -8.91 -2.93
N PHE A 291 -10.27 -8.67 -1.63
CA PHE A 291 -10.00 -9.74 -0.67
C PHE A 291 -11.15 -10.76 -0.57
N ALA A 292 -12.40 -10.28 -0.56
CA ALA A 292 -13.57 -11.16 -0.56
C ALA A 292 -13.67 -11.96 -1.86
N TRP A 293 -13.49 -11.30 -3.01
CA TRP A 293 -13.59 -11.94 -4.32
C TRP A 293 -12.47 -12.93 -4.57
N VAL A 294 -11.24 -12.58 -4.26
CA VAL A 294 -10.10 -13.50 -4.40
C VAL A 294 -10.32 -14.77 -3.57
N ARG A 295 -10.74 -14.62 -2.31
CA ARG A 295 -11.02 -15.79 -1.47
C ARG A 295 -12.19 -16.63 -1.97
N LEU A 296 -13.24 -15.98 -2.48
CA LEU A 296 -14.41 -16.68 -3.04
C LEU A 296 -14.01 -17.45 -4.32
N ILE A 297 -13.30 -16.80 -5.22
CA ILE A 297 -12.83 -17.41 -6.48
C ILE A 297 -11.89 -18.58 -6.20
N ASN A 298 -10.91 -18.42 -5.32
CA ASN A 298 -9.96 -19.48 -4.96
C ASN A 298 -10.70 -20.70 -4.35
N LYS A 299 -11.67 -20.48 -3.46
CA LYS A 299 -12.46 -21.58 -2.90
C LYS A 299 -13.36 -22.25 -3.93
N ALA A 300 -14.02 -21.47 -4.79
CA ALA A 300 -14.85 -22.03 -5.87
C ALA A 300 -13.99 -22.84 -6.85
N ALA A 301 -12.84 -22.32 -7.21
CA ALA A 301 -11.95 -23.00 -8.13
C ALA A 301 -11.37 -24.30 -7.52
N ALA A 302 -11.02 -24.32 -6.23
CA ALA A 302 -10.59 -25.54 -5.54
C ALA A 302 -11.67 -26.65 -5.48
N VAL A 303 -12.96 -26.27 -5.58
CA VAL A 303 -14.07 -27.23 -5.69
C VAL A 303 -14.27 -27.72 -7.12
N LEU A 304 -14.07 -26.84 -8.11
CA LEU A 304 -14.28 -27.14 -9.53
C LEU A 304 -13.10 -27.87 -10.17
N PHE A 305 -11.92 -27.68 -9.65
CA PHE A 305 -10.65 -28.25 -10.14
C PHE A 305 -9.90 -28.91 -8.97
N PRO A 306 -10.42 -30.05 -8.46
CA PRO A 306 -9.83 -30.74 -7.32
C PRO A 306 -8.46 -31.34 -7.63
#